data_0e23d92db5896714eafee03645c5cae2
#
_entry.id   0e23d92db5896714eafee03645c5cae2
#
_cell.length_a   1.000
_cell.length_b   1.000
_cell.length_c   1.000
_cell.angle_alpha   90.00
_cell.angle_beta   90.00
_cell.angle_gamma   90.00
#
_symmetry.space_group_name_H-M   'P 1'
#
loop_
_entity.id
_entity.type
_entity.pdbx_description
1 polymer ?
#
loop_
_entity_poly.entity_id
_entity_poly.type
_entity_poly.pdbx_seq_one_letter_code
_entity_poly.pdbx_strand_id
1 'polypeptide(L)'
;MSTAIKIFQGRFGRVALLDMNASLVPHAHHHCHILLKAGGADSAFLVRGERQPLTVETAVLVNAWEPHAYTHAAPPGEQTLILALYIEPSWLSEIQRSLTLSSHPRFFHQSCVQIRPETRKFVEEFVMELWWADEVAASRLENLLFNLVISVIDSYSGWRDMAGLLRTRPPSAIDPRTRKVITHMRENLMRDFDMDDLASFAGLSRAHFFSLFHRDTHVTPLVYANVLRFEAAVDRLSHSSEPVGDVGHSLGFTASSHFARFFRQHLGITPTDYRRAVNLYEPPVGSAPDSDLL
;
A
#
# COMPACT_ATOMS: atom_id res chain seq x y z
N MET A 1 -15.16 10.92 -12.47
CA MET A 1 -13.75 10.74 -12.06
C MET A 1 -13.76 10.13 -10.68
N SER A 2 -12.82 9.21 -10.42
CA SER A 2 -12.65 8.69 -9.06
C SER A 2 -12.27 9.82 -8.10
N THR A 3 -12.76 9.75 -6.86
CA THR A 3 -12.51 10.77 -5.83
C THR A 3 -12.09 10.11 -4.52
N ALA A 4 -11.27 10.82 -3.74
CA ALA A 4 -11.03 10.43 -2.36
C ALA A 4 -12.07 11.14 -1.48
N ILE A 5 -12.76 10.37 -0.67
CA ILE A 5 -13.69 10.89 0.34
C ILE A 5 -12.89 11.31 1.57
N LYS A 6 -12.06 10.39 2.08
CA LYS A 6 -11.11 10.67 3.17
C LYS A 6 -9.86 9.81 3.00
N ILE A 7 -8.73 10.38 3.37
CA ILE A 7 -7.45 9.67 3.46
C ILE A 7 -6.83 10.03 4.80
N PHE A 8 -6.36 9.01 5.50
CA PHE A 8 -5.59 9.17 6.72
C PHE A 8 -4.22 8.52 6.53
N GLN A 9 -3.18 9.24 6.91
CA GLN A 9 -1.81 8.75 6.87
C GLN A 9 -1.14 8.93 8.23
N GLY A 10 -0.48 7.89 8.70
CA GLY A 10 0.22 7.89 9.99
C GLY A 10 1.17 6.70 10.09
N ARG A 11 1.65 6.41 11.30
CA ARG A 11 2.54 5.27 11.57
C ARG A 11 1.97 3.91 11.15
N PHE A 12 0.64 3.79 11.09
CA PHE A 12 -0.05 2.58 10.62
C PHE A 12 0.06 2.38 9.11
N GLY A 13 0.51 3.38 8.36
CA GLY A 13 0.51 3.47 6.91
C GLY A 13 -0.57 4.41 6.40
N ARG A 14 -1.43 3.93 5.50
CA ARG A 14 -2.47 4.76 4.88
C ARG A 14 -3.82 4.04 4.87
N VAL A 15 -4.87 4.78 5.23
CA VAL A 15 -6.27 4.37 5.12
C VAL A 15 -6.96 5.32 4.16
N ALA A 16 -7.62 4.79 3.14
CA ALA A 16 -8.32 5.59 2.15
C ALA A 16 -9.74 5.08 1.93
N LEU A 17 -10.72 5.98 2.02
CA LEU A 17 -12.08 5.76 1.55
C LEU A 17 -12.22 6.41 0.18
N LEU A 18 -12.28 5.58 -0.85
CA LEU A 18 -12.21 5.97 -2.25
C LEU A 18 -13.51 5.68 -2.97
N ASP A 19 -14.01 6.62 -3.72
CA ASP A 19 -15.12 6.46 -4.66
C ASP A 19 -14.54 6.25 -6.06
N MET A 20 -14.61 5.01 -6.54
CA MET A 20 -13.92 4.56 -7.74
C MET A 20 -14.87 4.36 -8.92
N ASN A 21 -14.57 5.00 -10.05
CA ASN A 21 -15.34 4.86 -11.30
C ASN A 21 -14.47 4.57 -12.53
N ALA A 22 -13.20 4.27 -12.34
CA ALA A 22 -12.27 3.92 -13.42
C ALA A 22 -11.23 2.92 -12.94
N SER A 23 -10.83 2.02 -13.83
CA SER A 23 -9.78 1.03 -13.57
C SER A 23 -8.42 1.67 -13.34
N LEU A 24 -7.58 1.00 -12.54
CA LEU A 24 -6.18 1.35 -12.33
C LEU A 24 -5.26 0.47 -13.18
N VAL A 25 -4.08 0.98 -13.49
CA VAL A 25 -3.03 0.15 -14.09
C VAL A 25 -2.44 -0.83 -13.07
N PRO A 26 -1.86 -1.95 -13.50
CA PRO A 26 -1.12 -2.84 -12.63
C PRO A 26 0.02 -2.08 -11.92
N HIS A 27 0.04 -2.19 -10.60
CA HIS A 27 1.05 -1.58 -9.73
C HIS A 27 1.33 -2.49 -8.53
N ALA A 28 2.33 -2.15 -7.75
CA ALA A 28 2.67 -2.83 -6.51
C ALA A 28 3.09 -1.77 -5.48
N HIS A 29 3.19 -2.15 -4.21
CA HIS A 29 3.75 -1.33 -3.13
C HIS A 29 4.29 -2.24 -2.01
N HIS A 30 5.04 -1.66 -1.08
CA HIS A 30 5.70 -2.41 -0.01
C HIS A 30 4.78 -2.80 1.15
N HIS A 31 3.61 -2.19 1.22
CA HIS A 31 2.60 -2.49 2.23
C HIS A 31 1.89 -3.82 1.96
N CYS A 32 1.43 -4.52 2.98
CA CYS A 32 0.32 -5.43 2.80
C CYS A 32 -0.97 -4.60 2.65
N HIS A 33 -1.85 -5.04 1.75
CA HIS A 33 -3.00 -4.26 1.35
C HIS A 33 -4.29 -5.05 1.57
N ILE A 34 -5.23 -4.46 2.29
CA ILE A 34 -6.55 -5.02 2.54
C ILE A 34 -7.57 -4.12 1.85
N LEU A 35 -8.33 -4.70 0.94
CA LEU A 35 -9.32 -4.02 0.12
C LEU A 35 -10.71 -4.55 0.45
N LEU A 36 -11.61 -3.64 0.85
CA LEU A 36 -12.95 -3.96 1.32
C LEU A 36 -13.96 -3.08 0.60
N LYS A 37 -15.07 -3.66 0.16
CA LYS A 37 -16.18 -2.87 -0.37
C LYS A 37 -16.91 -2.18 0.77
N ALA A 38 -16.96 -0.85 0.70
CA ALA A 38 -17.70 0.00 1.64
C ALA A 38 -19.13 0.29 1.15
N GLY A 39 -19.37 0.27 -0.17
CA GLY A 39 -20.68 0.52 -0.76
C GLY A 39 -20.68 0.53 -2.29
N GLY A 40 -21.79 0.91 -2.90
CA GLY A 40 -21.92 1.00 -4.37
C GLY A 40 -21.91 -0.34 -5.08
N ALA A 41 -21.56 -0.36 -6.38
CA ALA A 41 -21.56 -1.53 -7.22
C ALA A 41 -20.44 -2.53 -6.87
N ASP A 42 -20.65 -3.80 -7.19
CA ASP A 42 -19.61 -4.82 -7.12
C ASP A 42 -18.54 -4.59 -8.17
N SER A 43 -17.31 -5.00 -7.85
CA SER A 43 -16.14 -4.74 -8.66
C SER A 43 -15.14 -5.90 -8.57
N ALA A 44 -13.91 -5.70 -9.02
CA ALA A 44 -12.87 -6.71 -8.89
C ALA A 44 -11.48 -6.08 -8.85
N PHE A 45 -10.52 -6.86 -8.36
CA PHE A 45 -9.10 -6.61 -8.54
C PHE A 45 -8.50 -7.74 -9.37
N LEU A 46 -7.51 -7.41 -10.18
CA LEU A 46 -6.58 -8.39 -10.72
C LEU A 46 -5.42 -8.50 -9.75
N VAL A 47 -5.19 -9.68 -9.18
CA VAL A 47 -4.01 -9.95 -8.33
C VAL A 47 -3.22 -11.06 -9.01
N ARG A 48 -1.97 -10.81 -9.36
CA ARG A 48 -1.13 -11.71 -10.19
C ARG A 48 -1.79 -12.11 -11.53
N GLY A 49 -2.63 -11.25 -12.09
CA GLY A 49 -3.36 -11.52 -13.32
C GLY A 49 -4.66 -12.31 -13.15
N GLU A 50 -4.98 -12.78 -11.95
CA GLU A 50 -6.23 -13.47 -11.64
C GLU A 50 -7.27 -12.49 -11.11
N ARG A 51 -8.51 -12.66 -11.55
CA ARG A 51 -9.61 -11.79 -11.14
C ARG A 51 -10.14 -12.21 -9.76
N GLN A 52 -10.08 -11.26 -8.81
CA GLN A 52 -10.56 -11.40 -7.44
C GLN A 52 -11.79 -10.52 -7.24
N PRO A 53 -12.98 -11.07 -6.93
CA PRO A 53 -14.20 -10.28 -6.74
C PRO A 53 -14.12 -9.43 -5.49
N LEU A 54 -14.57 -8.17 -5.59
CA LEU A 54 -14.76 -7.24 -4.47
C LEU A 54 -16.25 -6.98 -4.29
N THR A 55 -16.84 -7.65 -3.32
CA THR A 55 -18.27 -7.59 -2.97
C THR A 55 -18.42 -7.25 -1.48
N VAL A 56 -19.64 -7.11 -0.99
CA VAL A 56 -19.90 -6.90 0.45
C VAL A 56 -19.49 -8.12 1.31
N GLU A 57 -19.39 -9.29 0.71
CA GLU A 57 -19.05 -10.55 1.38
C GLU A 57 -17.56 -10.91 1.27
N THR A 58 -16.80 -10.22 0.43
CA THR A 58 -15.42 -10.57 0.15
C THR A 58 -14.45 -9.46 0.52
N ALA A 59 -13.23 -9.84 0.87
CA ALA A 59 -12.07 -8.96 0.94
C ALA A 59 -11.03 -9.41 -0.10
N VAL A 60 -10.38 -8.45 -0.75
CA VAL A 60 -9.19 -8.71 -1.56
C VAL A 60 -7.96 -8.38 -0.72
N LEU A 61 -7.09 -9.38 -0.59
CA LEU A 61 -5.88 -9.33 0.22
C LEU A 61 -4.66 -9.40 -0.70
N VAL A 62 -3.80 -8.39 -0.62
CA VAL A 62 -2.62 -8.27 -1.46
C VAL A 62 -1.38 -8.26 -0.58
N ASN A 63 -0.44 -9.13 -0.88
CA ASN A 63 0.82 -9.17 -0.16
C ASN A 63 1.74 -8.01 -0.56
N ALA A 64 2.72 -7.71 0.30
CA ALA A 64 3.75 -6.74 -0.03
C ALA A 64 4.44 -7.11 -1.36
N TRP A 65 4.64 -6.11 -2.22
CA TRP A 65 5.24 -6.23 -3.56
C TRP A 65 4.47 -7.10 -4.56
N GLU A 66 3.22 -7.44 -4.26
CA GLU A 66 2.38 -8.24 -5.15
C GLU A 66 1.69 -7.35 -6.19
N PRO A 67 1.88 -7.59 -7.51
CA PRO A 67 1.24 -6.82 -8.56
C PRO A 67 -0.28 -6.98 -8.52
N HIS A 68 -0.99 -5.84 -8.52
CA HIS A 68 -2.44 -5.81 -8.53
C HIS A 68 -2.97 -4.59 -9.30
N ALA A 69 -4.24 -4.66 -9.70
CA ALA A 69 -4.94 -3.59 -10.40
C ALA A 69 -6.43 -3.61 -10.07
N TYR A 70 -7.02 -2.45 -9.80
CA TYR A 70 -8.47 -2.32 -9.70
C TYR A 70 -9.11 -2.42 -11.09
N THR A 71 -10.14 -3.23 -11.22
CA THR A 71 -10.93 -3.36 -12.44
C THR A 71 -12.35 -2.88 -12.18
N HIS A 72 -12.67 -1.70 -12.71
CA HIS A 72 -14.01 -1.17 -12.64
C HIS A 72 -14.93 -1.96 -13.56
N ALA A 73 -15.94 -2.59 -12.99
CA ALA A 73 -16.88 -3.45 -13.70
C ALA A 73 -18.34 -2.97 -13.58
N ALA A 74 -18.55 -1.84 -12.90
CA ALA A 74 -19.89 -1.27 -12.71
C ALA A 74 -20.45 -0.69 -14.01
N PRO A 75 -21.80 -0.66 -14.18
CA PRO A 75 -22.44 0.04 -15.27
C PRO A 75 -22.03 1.52 -15.33
N PRO A 76 -22.13 2.17 -16.51
CA PRO A 76 -21.87 3.59 -16.63
C PRO A 76 -22.70 4.43 -15.64
N GLY A 77 -22.02 5.25 -14.86
CA GLY A 77 -22.65 6.11 -13.83
C GLY A 77 -22.71 5.49 -12.43
N GLU A 78 -22.47 4.20 -12.28
CA GLU A 78 -22.32 3.58 -10.98
C GLU A 78 -20.84 3.61 -10.52
N GLN A 79 -20.64 3.67 -9.22
CA GLN A 79 -19.35 3.79 -8.56
C GLN A 79 -19.19 2.67 -7.54
N THR A 80 -17.95 2.35 -7.21
CA THR A 80 -17.62 1.42 -6.13
C THR A 80 -16.93 2.17 -5.01
N LEU A 81 -17.53 2.17 -3.83
CA LEU A 81 -16.89 2.73 -2.64
C LEU A 81 -15.97 1.67 -2.02
N ILE A 82 -14.70 2.00 -1.92
CA ILE A 82 -13.64 1.09 -1.45
C ILE A 82 -12.98 1.65 -0.21
N LEU A 83 -12.93 0.84 0.85
CA LEU A 83 -12.02 1.04 1.98
C LEU A 83 -10.71 0.31 1.66
N ALA A 84 -9.65 1.09 1.43
CA ALA A 84 -8.33 0.61 1.08
C ALA A 84 -7.36 0.85 2.25
N LEU A 85 -6.80 -0.23 2.82
CA LEU A 85 -5.88 -0.20 3.94
C LEU A 85 -4.48 -0.60 3.46
N TYR A 86 -3.55 0.33 3.46
CA TYR A 86 -2.13 0.13 3.20
C TYR A 86 -1.41 0.07 4.55
N ILE A 87 -1.05 -1.12 4.99
CA ILE A 87 -0.60 -1.34 6.37
C ILE A 87 0.92 -1.45 6.43
N GLU A 88 1.53 -0.60 7.27
CA GLU A 88 2.96 -0.62 7.53
C GLU A 88 3.37 -1.83 8.37
N PRO A 89 4.32 -2.65 7.89
CA PRO A 89 4.82 -3.79 8.66
C PRO A 89 5.49 -3.40 9.97
N SER A 90 6.09 -2.22 10.05
CA SER A 90 6.70 -1.68 11.27
C SER A 90 5.66 -1.47 12.36
N TRP A 91 4.51 -0.86 12.03
CA TRP A 91 3.41 -0.66 12.97
C TRP A 91 2.85 -2.00 13.50
N LEU A 92 2.66 -2.98 12.61
CA LEU A 92 2.23 -4.31 13.03
C LEU A 92 3.26 -4.99 13.95
N SER A 93 4.54 -4.75 13.74
CA SER A 93 5.62 -5.31 14.57
C SER A 93 5.70 -4.71 15.96
N GLU A 94 5.23 -3.47 16.16
CA GLU A 94 5.06 -2.86 17.49
C GLU A 94 4.00 -3.59 18.31
N ILE A 95 2.93 -4.05 17.66
CA ILE A 95 1.86 -4.84 18.28
C ILE A 95 2.39 -6.23 18.65
N GLN A 96 3.03 -6.89 17.69
CA GLN A 96 3.66 -8.21 17.90
C GLN A 96 4.79 -8.42 16.90
N ARG A 97 5.99 -8.74 17.40
CA ARG A 97 7.21 -8.93 16.57
C ARG A 97 7.02 -9.87 15.38
N SER A 98 6.24 -10.94 15.53
CA SER A 98 5.98 -11.90 14.45
C SER A 98 5.16 -11.30 13.30
N LEU A 99 4.44 -10.20 13.51
CA LEU A 99 3.70 -9.49 12.46
C LEU A 99 4.60 -8.69 11.52
N THR A 100 5.91 -8.57 11.77
CA THR A 100 6.90 -8.15 10.76
C THR A 100 6.80 -8.99 9.50
N LEU A 101 6.28 -10.22 9.60
CA LEU A 101 5.97 -11.11 8.49
C LEU A 101 4.93 -10.57 7.49
N SER A 102 4.21 -9.50 7.83
CA SER A 102 3.31 -8.81 6.89
C SER A 102 4.04 -8.26 5.66
N SER A 103 5.36 -8.07 5.74
CA SER A 103 6.20 -7.78 4.57
C SER A 103 6.52 -9.00 3.69
N HIS A 104 6.14 -10.20 4.11
CA HIS A 104 6.45 -11.43 3.37
C HIS A 104 5.46 -11.62 2.20
N PRO A 105 5.93 -12.00 0.98
CA PRO A 105 5.09 -12.11 -0.22
C PRO A 105 4.07 -13.26 -0.19
N ARG A 106 3.99 -14.02 0.90
CA ARG A 106 2.98 -15.07 1.16
C ARG A 106 2.37 -14.93 2.55
N PHE A 107 2.27 -13.71 3.05
CA PHE A 107 1.63 -13.42 4.33
C PHE A 107 0.14 -13.80 4.31
N PHE A 108 -0.57 -13.37 3.27
CA PHE A 108 -1.89 -13.87 2.94
C PHE A 108 -1.78 -15.05 1.97
N HIS A 109 -2.41 -16.16 2.30
CA HIS A 109 -2.37 -17.37 1.48
C HIS A 109 -3.32 -17.31 0.29
N GLN A 110 -4.39 -16.51 0.40
CA GLN A 110 -5.41 -16.31 -0.61
C GLN A 110 -5.58 -14.83 -0.90
N SER A 111 -5.72 -14.49 -2.17
CA SER A 111 -5.92 -13.10 -2.61
C SER A 111 -7.37 -12.63 -2.51
N CYS A 112 -8.33 -13.54 -2.34
CA CYS A 112 -9.73 -13.22 -2.07
C CYS A 112 -10.28 -14.18 -1.02
N VAL A 113 -10.98 -13.62 -0.03
CA VAL A 113 -11.54 -14.38 1.08
C VAL A 113 -12.97 -13.94 1.36
N GLN A 114 -13.81 -14.87 1.84
CA GLN A 114 -15.12 -14.56 2.40
C GLN A 114 -14.92 -13.95 3.79
N ILE A 115 -15.39 -12.71 3.99
CA ILE A 115 -15.26 -12.06 5.31
C ILE A 115 -16.27 -12.60 6.30
N ARG A 116 -15.86 -12.71 7.55
CA ARG A 116 -16.74 -13.14 8.65
C ARG A 116 -17.71 -12.01 9.05
N PRO A 117 -18.88 -12.33 9.60
CA PRO A 117 -19.82 -11.33 10.06
C PRO A 117 -19.23 -10.31 11.05
N GLU A 118 -18.32 -10.75 11.92
CA GLU A 118 -17.61 -9.89 12.87
C GLU A 118 -16.69 -8.90 12.14
N THR A 119 -15.95 -9.36 11.15
CA THR A 119 -15.10 -8.50 10.30
C THR A 119 -15.96 -7.49 9.55
N ARG A 120 -17.12 -7.91 9.04
CA ARG A 120 -18.06 -7.00 8.36
C ARG A 120 -18.54 -5.87 9.27
N LYS A 121 -18.87 -6.17 10.53
CA LYS A 121 -19.23 -5.14 11.52
C LYS A 121 -18.11 -4.12 11.73
N PHE A 122 -16.86 -4.56 11.84
CA PHE A 122 -15.72 -3.64 11.94
C PHE A 122 -15.56 -2.76 10.69
N VAL A 123 -15.81 -3.30 9.49
CA VAL A 123 -15.81 -2.52 8.25
C VAL A 123 -16.89 -1.44 8.30
N GLU A 124 -18.13 -1.81 8.65
CA GLU A 124 -19.27 -0.90 8.71
C GLU A 124 -19.06 0.20 9.75
N GLU A 125 -18.60 -0.17 10.96
CA GLU A 125 -18.30 0.79 12.02
C GLU A 125 -17.19 1.77 11.57
N PHE A 126 -16.14 1.27 10.94
CA PHE A 126 -15.04 2.10 10.47
C PHE A 126 -15.49 3.03 9.33
N VAL A 127 -16.22 2.53 8.35
CA VAL A 127 -16.73 3.34 7.23
C VAL A 127 -17.71 4.41 7.72
N MET A 128 -18.59 4.09 8.67
CA MET A 128 -19.49 5.06 9.28
C MET A 128 -18.74 6.18 9.99
N GLU A 129 -17.70 5.85 10.76
CA GLU A 129 -16.85 6.85 11.41
C GLU A 129 -16.17 7.76 10.39
N LEU A 130 -15.60 7.18 9.32
CA LEU A 130 -14.94 7.95 8.25
C LEU A 130 -15.92 8.83 7.46
N TRP A 131 -17.16 8.38 7.31
CA TRP A 131 -18.17 9.08 6.50
C TRP A 131 -18.81 10.26 7.22
N TRP A 132 -19.16 10.08 8.49
CA TRP A 132 -19.98 11.03 9.23
C TRP A 132 -19.19 11.97 10.16
N ALA A 133 -18.02 11.57 10.62
CA ALA A 133 -17.21 12.43 11.47
C ALA A 133 -16.50 13.52 10.66
N ASP A 134 -16.69 14.78 11.03
CA ASP A 134 -15.90 15.88 10.46
C ASP A 134 -14.43 15.74 10.85
N GLU A 135 -14.18 15.40 12.11
CA GLU A 135 -12.86 15.07 12.65
C GLU A 135 -12.92 13.72 13.37
N VAL A 136 -11.98 12.82 13.07
CA VAL A 136 -11.83 11.54 13.78
C VAL A 136 -10.64 11.65 14.74
N ALA A 137 -10.87 11.43 16.03
CA ALA A 137 -9.78 11.41 16.99
C ALA A 137 -8.77 10.29 16.64
N ALA A 138 -7.47 10.58 16.72
CA ALA A 138 -6.41 9.66 16.36
C ALA A 138 -6.53 8.30 17.07
N SER A 139 -6.80 8.31 18.37
CA SER A 139 -6.99 7.09 19.16
C SER A 139 -8.20 6.27 18.71
N ARG A 140 -9.29 6.93 18.32
CA ARG A 140 -10.49 6.26 17.80
C ARG A 140 -10.20 5.60 16.44
N LEU A 141 -9.56 6.32 15.54
CA LEU A 141 -9.15 5.81 14.23
C LEU A 141 -8.23 4.60 14.37
N GLU A 142 -7.18 4.71 15.19
CA GLU A 142 -6.24 3.61 15.42
C GLU A 142 -6.93 2.38 16.04
N ASN A 143 -7.84 2.56 16.99
CA ASN A 143 -8.57 1.45 17.58
C ASN A 143 -9.47 0.72 16.57
N LEU A 144 -10.20 1.47 15.74
CA LEU A 144 -11.04 0.89 14.69
C LEU A 144 -10.20 0.17 13.64
N LEU A 145 -9.11 0.79 13.21
CA LEU A 145 -8.16 0.21 12.28
C LEU A 145 -7.52 -1.06 12.85
N PHE A 146 -7.08 -1.01 14.10
CA PHE A 146 -6.49 -2.16 14.79
C PHE A 146 -7.48 -3.35 14.82
N ASN A 147 -8.71 -3.12 15.28
CA ASN A 147 -9.71 -4.19 15.37
C ASN A 147 -9.99 -4.82 14.01
N LEU A 148 -10.14 -4.00 12.96
CA LEU A 148 -10.38 -4.48 11.60
C LEU A 148 -9.17 -5.27 11.07
N VAL A 149 -7.97 -4.71 11.17
CA VAL A 149 -6.75 -5.33 10.64
C VAL A 149 -6.44 -6.65 11.36
N ILE A 150 -6.55 -6.68 12.69
CA ILE A 150 -6.32 -7.92 13.46
C ILE A 150 -7.37 -8.99 13.14
N SER A 151 -8.64 -8.59 12.99
CA SER A 151 -9.69 -9.53 12.56
C SER A 151 -9.38 -10.20 11.22
N VAL A 152 -8.84 -9.44 10.26
CA VAL A 152 -8.43 -9.97 8.95
C VAL A 152 -7.16 -10.83 9.08
N ILE A 153 -6.13 -10.37 9.76
CA ILE A 153 -4.86 -11.09 9.91
C ILE A 153 -5.08 -12.43 10.63
N ASP A 154 -5.78 -12.44 11.73
CA ASP A 154 -6.03 -13.67 12.51
C ASP A 154 -6.87 -14.70 11.75
N SER A 155 -7.74 -14.22 10.85
CA SER A 155 -8.63 -15.11 10.10
C SER A 155 -8.02 -15.64 8.81
N TYR A 156 -7.15 -14.87 8.14
CA TYR A 156 -6.79 -15.13 6.74
C TYR A 156 -5.29 -15.11 6.46
N SER A 157 -4.44 -14.86 7.46
CA SER A 157 -2.99 -14.98 7.29
C SER A 157 -2.44 -16.22 8.00
N GLY A 158 -1.34 -16.76 7.47
CA GLY A 158 -0.61 -17.86 8.08
C GLY A 158 0.47 -17.42 9.07
N TRP A 159 0.37 -16.22 9.65
CA TRP A 159 1.46 -15.63 10.42
C TRP A 159 1.92 -16.48 11.62
N ARG A 160 1.00 -17.22 12.27
CA ARG A 160 1.32 -18.10 13.41
C ARG A 160 2.16 -19.30 12.97
N ASP A 161 1.83 -19.91 11.84
CA ASP A 161 2.55 -21.04 11.28
C ASP A 161 3.90 -20.61 10.70
N MET A 162 3.92 -19.47 10.01
CA MET A 162 5.13 -18.88 9.44
C MET A 162 6.14 -18.46 10.50
N ALA A 163 5.72 -17.98 11.67
CA ALA A 163 6.60 -17.62 12.77
C ALA A 163 7.44 -18.81 13.27
N GLY A 164 6.91 -20.02 13.18
CA GLY A 164 7.64 -21.26 13.42
C GLY A 164 8.69 -21.57 12.35
N LEU A 165 8.32 -21.41 11.07
CA LEU A 165 9.19 -21.68 9.93
C LEU A 165 10.38 -20.71 9.83
N LEU A 166 10.20 -19.44 10.17
CA LEU A 166 11.27 -18.42 10.13
C LEU A 166 12.32 -18.64 11.23
N ARG A 167 11.96 -19.25 12.33
CA ARG A 167 12.94 -19.67 13.35
C ARG A 167 13.86 -20.79 12.86
N THR A 168 13.37 -21.61 11.94
CA THR A 168 14.12 -22.77 11.41
C THR A 168 14.80 -22.45 10.07
N ARG A 169 14.31 -21.48 9.31
CA ARG A 169 14.88 -21.08 8.02
C ARG A 169 14.73 -19.57 7.83
N PRO A 170 15.78 -18.78 8.15
CA PRO A 170 15.74 -17.34 7.91
C PRO A 170 15.48 -17.05 6.43
N PRO A 171 14.76 -15.96 6.10
CA PRO A 171 14.56 -15.57 4.72
C PRO A 171 15.91 -15.43 4.02
N SER A 172 15.98 -15.88 2.76
CA SER A 172 17.18 -15.72 1.95
C SER A 172 17.59 -14.25 1.93
N ALA A 173 18.79 -13.96 2.34
CA ALA A 173 19.28 -12.59 2.35
C ALA A 173 19.26 -12.04 0.92
N ILE A 174 18.78 -10.80 0.74
CA ILE A 174 18.85 -10.08 -0.54
C ILE A 174 20.31 -10.02 -0.99
N ASP A 175 20.56 -10.39 -2.24
CA ASP A 175 21.90 -10.33 -2.83
C ASP A 175 22.52 -8.94 -2.63
N PRO A 176 23.78 -8.81 -2.21
CA PRO A 176 24.44 -7.53 -2.00
C PRO A 176 24.36 -6.59 -3.21
N ARG A 177 24.36 -7.13 -4.44
CA ARG A 177 24.24 -6.36 -5.69
C ARG A 177 22.83 -5.77 -5.83
N THR A 178 21.79 -6.56 -5.55
CA THR A 178 20.40 -6.07 -5.52
C THR A 178 20.25 -4.98 -4.47
N ARG A 179 20.79 -5.18 -3.27
CA ARG A 179 20.74 -4.18 -2.19
C ARG A 179 21.44 -2.88 -2.60
N LYS A 180 22.62 -2.97 -3.22
CA LYS A 180 23.36 -1.81 -3.74
C LYS A 180 22.53 -1.00 -4.74
N VAL A 181 21.85 -1.67 -5.68
CA VAL A 181 20.96 -1.02 -6.65
C VAL A 181 19.77 -0.37 -5.97
N ILE A 182 19.13 -1.05 -5.02
CA ILE A 182 18.00 -0.48 -4.25
C ILE A 182 18.42 0.80 -3.52
N THR A 183 19.57 0.80 -2.86
CA THR A 183 20.10 2.00 -2.19
C THR A 183 20.33 3.12 -3.19
N HIS A 184 20.96 2.81 -4.32
CA HIS A 184 21.18 3.79 -5.39
C HIS A 184 19.88 4.38 -5.95
N MET A 185 18.84 3.56 -6.16
CA MET A 185 17.54 4.03 -6.60
C MET A 185 16.90 4.98 -5.58
N ARG A 186 16.95 4.67 -4.29
CA ARG A 186 16.41 5.50 -3.21
C ARG A 186 17.08 6.87 -3.12
N GLU A 187 18.38 6.90 -3.33
CA GLU A 187 19.16 8.14 -3.27
C GLU A 187 19.03 9.01 -4.53
N ASN A 188 18.50 8.46 -5.64
CA ASN A 188 18.48 9.11 -6.94
C ASN A 188 17.08 9.15 -7.59
N LEU A 189 16.03 9.33 -6.81
CA LEU A 189 14.62 9.31 -7.31
C LEU A 189 14.31 10.36 -8.39
N MET A 190 15.09 11.42 -8.48
CA MET A 190 14.95 12.47 -9.51
C MET A 190 15.39 12.04 -10.91
N ARG A 191 16.11 10.93 -11.03
CA ARG A 191 16.66 10.48 -12.31
C ARG A 191 15.76 9.43 -12.95
N ASP A 192 15.62 9.49 -14.25
CA ASP A 192 15.15 8.33 -15.00
C ASP A 192 16.25 7.27 -14.95
N PHE A 193 15.87 6.08 -14.50
CA PHE A 193 16.80 4.97 -14.42
C PHE A 193 16.88 4.28 -15.77
N ASP A 194 18.05 4.34 -16.40
CA ASP A 194 18.39 3.42 -17.50
C ASP A 194 18.65 2.04 -16.92
N MET A 195 17.99 1.04 -17.45
CA MET A 195 18.07 -0.34 -16.95
C MET A 195 19.42 -0.98 -17.27
N ASP A 196 20.10 -0.54 -18.33
CA ASP A 196 21.43 -1.02 -18.69
C ASP A 196 22.50 -0.39 -17.78
N ASP A 197 22.32 0.87 -17.40
CA ASP A 197 23.18 1.54 -16.41
C ASP A 197 23.05 0.86 -15.04
N LEU A 198 21.83 0.52 -14.60
CA LEU A 198 21.62 -0.19 -13.33
C LEU A 198 22.22 -1.60 -13.35
N ALA A 199 22.12 -2.31 -14.47
CA ALA A 199 22.74 -3.62 -14.63
C ALA A 199 24.27 -3.50 -14.56
N SER A 200 24.84 -2.51 -15.25
CA SER A 200 26.27 -2.20 -15.22
C SER A 200 26.75 -1.81 -13.83
N PHE A 201 25.98 -0.99 -13.11
CA PHE A 201 26.24 -0.60 -11.72
C PHE A 201 26.24 -1.80 -10.77
N ALA A 202 25.40 -2.81 -11.04
CA ALA A 202 25.40 -4.08 -10.33
C ALA A 202 26.52 -5.03 -10.75
N GLY A 203 27.26 -4.73 -11.83
CA GLY A 203 28.27 -5.63 -12.41
C GLY A 203 27.67 -6.87 -13.07
N LEU A 204 26.47 -6.72 -13.68
CA LEU A 204 25.70 -7.82 -14.26
C LEU A 204 25.31 -7.53 -15.71
N SER A 205 25.06 -8.58 -16.50
CA SER A 205 24.32 -8.42 -17.74
C SER A 205 22.87 -8.06 -17.46
N ARG A 206 22.19 -7.34 -18.37
CA ARG A 206 20.80 -6.94 -18.24
C ARG A 206 19.87 -8.11 -17.86
N ALA A 207 19.97 -9.23 -18.56
CA ALA A 207 19.15 -10.41 -18.29
C ALA A 207 19.36 -10.98 -16.88
N HIS A 208 20.61 -11.08 -16.45
CA HIS A 208 20.96 -11.56 -15.11
C HIS A 208 20.50 -10.56 -14.03
N PHE A 209 20.67 -9.26 -14.27
CA PHE A 209 20.19 -8.21 -13.37
C PHE A 209 18.67 -8.32 -13.15
N PHE A 210 17.87 -8.39 -14.22
CA PHE A 210 16.41 -8.53 -14.11
C PHE A 210 16.00 -9.79 -13.36
N SER A 211 16.64 -10.93 -13.67
CA SER A 211 16.35 -12.21 -12.99
C SER A 211 16.69 -12.15 -11.51
N LEU A 212 17.87 -11.63 -11.17
CA LEU A 212 18.34 -11.50 -9.79
C LEU A 212 17.45 -10.54 -8.99
N PHE A 213 17.17 -9.38 -9.55
CA PHE A 213 16.36 -8.34 -8.92
C PHE A 213 14.93 -8.85 -8.67
N HIS A 214 14.31 -9.49 -9.68
CA HIS A 214 12.98 -10.08 -9.53
C HIS A 214 12.95 -11.22 -8.51
N ARG A 215 13.97 -12.06 -8.47
CA ARG A 215 14.09 -13.11 -7.45
C ARG A 215 14.09 -12.53 -6.03
N ASP A 216 14.79 -11.42 -5.83
CA ASP A 216 15.02 -10.82 -4.52
C ASP A 216 13.87 -9.87 -4.08
N THR A 217 13.19 -9.22 -5.03
CA THR A 217 12.18 -8.19 -4.77
C THR A 217 10.76 -8.56 -5.23
N HIS A 218 10.62 -9.65 -5.99
CA HIS A 218 9.39 -10.13 -6.62
C HIS A 218 8.77 -9.20 -7.68
N VAL A 219 9.42 -8.06 -7.97
CA VAL A 219 9.02 -7.10 -9.01
C VAL A 219 10.19 -6.79 -9.95
N THR A 220 9.89 -6.19 -11.10
CA THR A 220 10.95 -5.72 -12.00
C THR A 220 11.61 -4.46 -11.45
N PRO A 221 12.87 -4.13 -11.83
CA PRO A 221 13.54 -2.90 -11.42
C PRO A 221 12.73 -1.64 -11.74
N LEU A 222 12.05 -1.60 -12.90
CA LEU A 222 11.22 -0.46 -13.30
C LEU A 222 10.00 -0.28 -12.40
N VAL A 223 9.30 -1.38 -12.10
CA VAL A 223 8.17 -1.35 -11.15
C VAL A 223 8.63 -0.87 -9.78
N TYR A 224 9.77 -1.37 -9.31
CA TYR A 224 10.35 -0.95 -8.03
C TYR A 224 10.66 0.55 -8.00
N ALA A 225 11.30 1.10 -9.05
CA ALA A 225 11.58 2.52 -9.17
C ALA A 225 10.29 3.37 -9.15
N ASN A 226 9.25 2.92 -9.86
CA ASN A 226 7.95 3.61 -9.87
C ASN A 226 7.28 3.60 -8.48
N VAL A 227 7.38 2.50 -7.74
CA VAL A 227 6.89 2.43 -6.36
C VAL A 227 7.62 3.44 -5.47
N LEU A 228 8.94 3.51 -5.54
CA LEU A 228 9.72 4.48 -4.77
C LEU A 228 9.33 5.93 -5.09
N ARG A 229 9.14 6.26 -6.38
CA ARG A 229 8.68 7.60 -6.80
C ARG A 229 7.27 7.90 -6.30
N PHE A 230 6.37 6.91 -6.36
CA PHE A 230 5.00 7.08 -5.90
C PHE A 230 4.94 7.31 -4.39
N GLU A 231 5.65 6.52 -3.59
CA GLU A 231 5.69 6.70 -2.13
C GLU A 231 6.35 8.04 -1.73
N ALA A 232 7.41 8.45 -2.43
CA ALA A 232 8.01 9.77 -2.21
C ALA A 232 7.04 10.91 -2.60
N ALA A 233 6.22 10.73 -3.65
CA ALA A 233 5.18 11.68 -4.01
C ALA A 233 4.10 11.76 -2.92
N VAL A 234 3.63 10.63 -2.43
CA VAL A 234 2.66 10.52 -1.33
C VAL A 234 3.18 11.23 -0.09
N ASP A 235 4.41 10.93 0.33
CA ASP A 235 5.04 11.55 1.49
C ASP A 235 5.12 13.07 1.38
N ARG A 236 5.63 13.60 0.25
CA ARG A 236 5.74 15.05 0.03
C ARG A 236 4.39 15.75 -0.07
N LEU A 237 3.41 15.12 -0.75
CA LEU A 237 2.06 15.67 -0.84
C LEU A 237 1.37 15.73 0.52
N SER A 238 1.70 14.82 1.42
CA SER A 238 1.16 14.76 2.78
C SER A 238 1.81 15.75 3.73
N HIS A 239 3.15 15.87 3.68
CA HIS A 239 3.92 16.57 4.71
C HIS A 239 4.43 17.95 4.28
N SER A 240 4.23 18.37 3.03
CA SER A 240 4.69 19.68 2.57
C SER A 240 3.59 20.50 1.91
N SER A 241 3.74 21.83 1.99
CA SER A 241 2.92 22.81 1.24
C SER A 241 3.52 23.15 -0.14
N GLU A 242 4.56 22.47 -0.56
CA GLU A 242 5.24 22.67 -1.84
C GLU A 242 4.25 22.55 -3.00
N PRO A 243 4.31 23.42 -4.04
CA PRO A 243 3.43 23.30 -5.20
C PRO A 243 3.45 21.90 -5.82
N VAL A 244 2.29 21.36 -6.19
CA VAL A 244 2.17 19.99 -6.75
C VAL A 244 3.08 19.79 -7.97
N GLY A 245 3.26 20.85 -8.80
CA GLY A 245 4.17 20.83 -9.93
C GLY A 245 5.63 20.64 -9.52
N ASP A 246 6.05 21.31 -8.45
CA ASP A 246 7.43 21.24 -7.94
C ASP A 246 7.72 19.87 -7.31
N VAL A 247 6.74 19.29 -6.61
CA VAL A 247 6.83 17.88 -6.17
C VAL A 247 7.07 16.95 -7.37
N GLY A 248 6.31 17.11 -8.46
CA GLY A 248 6.52 16.33 -9.68
C GLY A 248 7.91 16.52 -10.28
N HIS A 249 8.38 17.75 -10.40
CA HIS A 249 9.71 18.07 -10.94
C HIS A 249 10.83 17.46 -10.09
N SER A 250 10.72 17.54 -8.77
CA SER A 250 11.69 16.97 -7.84
C SER A 250 11.75 15.44 -7.85
N LEU A 251 10.76 14.78 -8.45
CA LEU A 251 10.71 13.34 -8.67
C LEU A 251 11.07 12.93 -10.11
N GLY A 252 11.59 13.87 -10.91
CA GLY A 252 12.08 13.64 -12.26
C GLY A 252 11.03 13.76 -13.36
N PHE A 253 9.81 14.22 -13.06
CA PHE A 253 8.79 14.43 -14.10
C PHE A 253 9.03 15.77 -14.82
N THR A 254 9.19 15.71 -16.14
CA THR A 254 9.44 16.88 -16.99
C THR A 254 8.22 17.79 -17.14
N ALA A 255 7.02 17.27 -16.89
CA ALA A 255 5.77 18.03 -16.96
C ALA A 255 4.81 17.62 -15.85
N SER A 256 4.11 18.60 -15.26
CA SER A 256 3.11 18.37 -14.21
C SER A 256 1.96 17.46 -14.67
N SER A 257 1.62 17.47 -15.96
CA SER A 257 0.61 16.57 -16.53
C SER A 257 1.06 15.10 -16.55
N HIS A 258 2.35 14.84 -16.73
CA HIS A 258 2.91 13.49 -16.66
C HIS A 258 2.89 12.98 -15.21
N PHE A 259 3.28 13.82 -14.26
CA PHE A 259 3.18 13.51 -12.84
C PHE A 259 1.73 13.23 -12.41
N ALA A 260 0.79 14.11 -12.79
CA ALA A 260 -0.62 13.93 -12.45
C ALA A 260 -1.21 12.63 -13.03
N ARG A 261 -0.82 12.26 -14.27
CA ARG A 261 -1.21 11.01 -14.90
C ARG A 261 -0.61 9.80 -14.18
N PHE A 262 0.69 9.82 -13.88
CA PHE A 262 1.39 8.79 -13.14
C PHE A 262 0.73 8.55 -11.78
N PHE A 263 0.52 9.60 -11.00
CA PHE A 263 -0.09 9.52 -9.68
C PHE A 263 -1.51 8.93 -9.75
N ARG A 264 -2.32 9.43 -10.68
CA ARG A 264 -3.69 8.93 -10.89
C ARG A 264 -3.74 7.48 -11.34
N GLN A 265 -2.78 7.01 -12.11
CA GLN A 265 -2.69 5.61 -12.52
C GLN A 265 -2.44 4.67 -11.34
N HIS A 266 -1.78 5.14 -10.28
CA HIS A 266 -1.44 4.34 -9.10
C HIS A 266 -2.50 4.40 -7.98
N LEU A 267 -3.19 5.55 -7.83
CA LEU A 267 -4.15 5.74 -6.73
C LEU A 267 -5.59 6.05 -7.20
N GLY A 268 -5.80 6.29 -8.48
CA GLY A 268 -7.12 6.61 -9.05
C GLY A 268 -7.52 8.08 -8.97
N ILE A 269 -6.86 8.89 -8.16
CA ILE A 269 -7.14 10.31 -7.92
C ILE A 269 -5.94 11.19 -8.32
N THR A 270 -6.17 12.49 -8.50
CA THR A 270 -5.08 13.42 -8.82
C THR A 270 -4.24 13.74 -7.58
N PRO A 271 -2.97 14.19 -7.75
CA PRO A 271 -2.14 14.65 -6.62
C PRO A 271 -2.81 15.80 -5.84
N THR A 272 -3.53 16.67 -6.52
CA THR A 272 -4.25 17.79 -5.90
C THR A 272 -5.41 17.30 -5.05
N ASP A 273 -6.18 16.31 -5.53
CA ASP A 273 -7.28 15.73 -4.78
C ASP A 273 -6.75 14.93 -3.58
N TYR A 274 -5.63 14.24 -3.76
CA TYR A 274 -4.93 13.57 -2.66
C TYR A 274 -4.55 14.55 -1.55
N ARG A 275 -3.84 15.64 -1.88
CA ARG A 275 -3.42 16.66 -0.91
C ARG A 275 -4.60 17.29 -0.16
N ARG A 276 -5.74 17.47 -0.84
CA ARG A 276 -6.95 18.03 -0.24
C ARG A 276 -7.63 17.05 0.74
N ALA A 277 -7.55 15.76 0.44
CA ALA A 277 -8.25 14.72 1.19
C ALA A 277 -7.41 14.10 2.32
N VAL A 278 -6.07 14.25 2.28
CA VAL A 278 -5.20 13.62 3.25
C VAL A 278 -5.23 14.35 4.59
N ASN A 279 -5.37 13.56 5.65
CA ASN A 279 -5.26 13.98 7.05
C ASN A 279 -4.07 13.23 7.66
N LEU A 280 -3.14 13.97 8.27
CA LEU A 280 -1.99 13.40 8.96
C LEU A 280 -2.36 13.04 10.39
N TYR A 281 -1.99 11.82 10.77
CA TYR A 281 -2.11 11.33 12.14
C TYR A 281 -0.73 11.07 12.71
N GLU A 282 -0.20 12.06 13.41
CA GLU A 282 0.98 11.89 14.25
C GLU A 282 0.52 11.50 15.66
N PRO A 283 1.19 10.55 16.33
CA PRO A 283 0.93 10.30 17.73
C PRO A 283 1.21 11.58 18.53
N PRO A 284 0.45 11.90 19.60
CA PRO A 284 0.74 13.05 20.42
C PRO A 284 2.19 12.96 20.92
N VAL A 285 2.95 14.04 20.69
CA VAL A 285 4.33 14.16 21.14
C VAL A 285 4.32 14.01 22.68
N GLY A 286 4.73 12.85 23.20
CA GLY A 286 4.77 12.61 24.65
C GLY A 286 4.42 11.21 25.13
N SER A 287 3.97 10.29 24.28
CA SER A 287 3.80 8.88 24.67
C SER A 287 5.06 8.05 24.31
N ALA A 288 6.19 8.38 24.94
CA ALA A 288 7.22 7.38 25.13
C ALA A 288 6.59 6.25 25.98
N PRO A 289 6.78 4.97 25.63
CA PRO A 289 6.34 3.90 26.51
C PRO A 289 7.03 4.12 27.87
N ASP A 290 6.23 4.20 28.92
CA ASP A 290 6.71 4.17 30.28
C ASP A 290 7.70 3.00 30.42
N SER A 291 8.95 3.33 30.67
CA SER A 291 10.04 2.36 30.89
C SER A 291 9.99 1.73 32.29
N ASP A 292 8.82 1.70 32.93
CA ASP A 292 8.59 1.11 34.25
C ASP A 292 7.46 0.07 34.18
N LEU A 293 7.75 -1.08 33.58
CA LEU A 293 7.14 -2.37 33.98
C LEU A 293 8.19 -3.45 33.72
N LEU A 294 8.93 -3.74 34.77
CA LEU A 294 9.74 -4.94 34.98
C LEU A 294 8.94 -6.25 34.83
#